data_c2b7fce7ffb23d25c7e92f708d0edb3e
#
_entry.id   c2b7fce7ffb23d25c7e92f708d0edb3e
#
_cell.length_a   1.000
_cell.length_b   1.000
_cell.length_c   1.000
_cell.angle_alpha   90.00
_cell.angle_beta   90.00
_cell.angle_gamma   90.00
#
_symmetry.space_group_name_H-M   'P 1'
#
loop_
_entity.id
_entity.type
_entity.pdbx_description
1 polymer ?
#
loop_
_entity_poly.entity_id
_entity_poly.type
_entity_poly.pdbx_seq_one_letter_code
_entity_poly.pdbx_strand_id
1 'polypeptide(L)'
;MDQREEIRKYLQEMLLQKGDKQPFADDASLLLSGRLASVDAVDIVVFLEEKFGVDFSELGFDPALIDSVDAIDSLVQTVKK
;
A
#
# COMPACT_ATOMS: atom_id res chain seq x y z
N MET A 1 5.50 16.95 1.10
CA MET A 1 5.91 15.72 0.43
C MET A 1 4.78 15.12 -0.35
N ASP A 2 5.09 14.54 -1.47
CA ASP A 2 4.09 13.91 -2.32
C ASP A 2 3.56 12.65 -1.63
N GLN A 3 2.23 12.55 -1.52
CA GLN A 3 1.57 11.39 -0.92
C GLN A 3 1.97 10.09 -1.61
N ARG A 4 2.06 10.11 -2.93
CA ARG A 4 2.44 8.94 -3.71
C ARG A 4 3.86 8.49 -3.38
N GLU A 5 4.77 9.44 -3.16
CA GLU A 5 6.14 9.11 -2.79
C GLU A 5 6.21 8.45 -1.41
N GLU A 6 5.42 8.93 -0.47
CA GLU A 6 5.39 8.32 0.86
C GLU A 6 4.92 6.87 0.79
N ILE A 7 3.90 6.62 -0.02
CA ILE A 7 3.38 5.27 -0.22
C ILE A 7 4.44 4.39 -0.85
N ARG A 8 5.07 4.88 -1.92
CA ARG A 8 6.10 4.10 -2.61
C ARG A 8 7.25 3.77 -1.68
N LYS A 9 7.69 4.74 -0.90
CA LYS A 9 8.81 4.55 0.00
C LYS A 9 8.48 3.50 1.06
N TYR A 10 7.27 3.55 1.60
CA TYR A 10 6.84 2.57 2.59
C TYR A 10 6.86 1.16 2.02
N LEU A 11 6.30 0.98 0.83
CA LEU A 11 6.28 -0.32 0.17
C LEU A 11 7.68 -0.79 -0.18
N GLN A 12 8.54 0.11 -0.62
CA GLN A 12 9.91 -0.22 -0.95
C GLN A 12 10.66 -0.71 0.28
N GLU A 13 10.50 -0.04 1.41
CA GLU A 13 11.15 -0.45 2.65
C GLU A 13 10.64 -1.82 3.10
N MET A 14 9.35 -2.06 2.92
CA MET A 14 8.76 -3.34 3.27
C MET A 14 9.38 -4.47 2.45
N LEU A 15 9.56 -4.24 1.15
CA LEU A 15 10.19 -5.21 0.28
C LEU A 15 11.66 -5.41 0.64
N LEU A 16 12.36 -4.33 1.00
CA LEU A 16 13.77 -4.42 1.40
C LEU A 16 13.95 -5.30 2.63
N GLN A 17 13.02 -5.24 3.56
CA GLN A 17 13.09 -6.08 4.76
C GLN A 17 12.95 -7.55 4.42
N LYS A 18 12.33 -7.86 3.29
CA LYS A 18 12.20 -9.23 2.82
C LYS A 18 13.37 -9.66 1.94
N GLY A 19 14.31 -8.74 1.68
CA GLY A 19 15.44 -9.00 0.81
C GLY A 19 15.16 -8.73 -0.65
N ASP A 20 14.02 -8.12 -0.96
CA ASP A 20 13.64 -7.80 -2.34
C ASP A 20 14.06 -6.36 -2.65
N LYS A 21 15.08 -6.23 -3.48
CA LYS A 21 15.62 -4.93 -3.87
C LYS A 21 15.19 -4.50 -5.26
N GLN A 22 14.33 -5.27 -5.90
CA GLN A 22 13.93 -4.97 -7.26
C GLN A 22 12.98 -3.78 -7.29
N PRO A 23 13.16 -2.87 -8.26
CA PRO A 23 12.25 -1.75 -8.40
C PRO A 23 10.87 -2.23 -8.85
N PHE A 24 9.88 -1.39 -8.65
CA PHE A 24 8.52 -1.68 -9.09
C PHE A 24 7.89 -0.40 -9.62
N ALA A 25 7.03 -0.56 -10.62
CA ALA A 25 6.28 0.57 -11.16
C ALA A 25 5.10 0.88 -10.24
N ASP A 26 4.55 2.08 -10.38
CA ASP A 26 3.44 2.49 -9.53
C ASP A 26 2.20 1.62 -9.73
N ASP A 27 2.04 1.02 -10.90
CA ASP A 27 0.92 0.15 -11.20
C ASP A 27 1.26 -1.34 -11.02
N ALA A 28 2.46 -1.65 -10.55
CA ALA A 28 2.85 -3.04 -10.37
C ALA A 28 2.07 -3.69 -9.23
N SER A 29 1.62 -4.90 -9.47
CA SER A 29 0.93 -5.69 -8.47
C SER A 29 1.95 -6.24 -7.48
N LEU A 30 1.75 -5.97 -6.19
CA LEU A 30 2.67 -6.42 -5.15
C LEU A 30 2.09 -7.55 -4.31
N LEU A 31 0.81 -7.44 -3.96
CA LEU A 31 0.16 -8.47 -3.15
C LEU A 31 -0.30 -9.64 -4.00
N LEU A 32 -1.02 -9.36 -5.07
CA LEU A 32 -1.58 -10.42 -5.92
C LEU A 32 -0.50 -11.15 -6.70
N SER A 33 0.63 -10.48 -6.94
CA SER A 33 1.77 -11.11 -7.60
C SER A 33 2.59 -12.00 -6.67
N GLY A 34 2.37 -11.86 -5.35
CA GLY A 34 3.11 -12.63 -4.37
C GLY A 34 4.40 -11.99 -3.87
N ARG A 35 4.74 -10.78 -4.32
CA ARG A 35 5.93 -10.10 -3.82
C ARG A 35 5.77 -9.72 -2.36
N LEU A 36 4.55 -9.36 -1.95
CA LEU A 36 4.20 -9.12 -0.54
C LEU A 36 3.26 -10.22 -0.09
N ALA A 37 3.37 -10.61 1.17
CA ALA A 37 2.53 -11.65 1.75
C ALA A 37 1.25 -11.06 2.36
N SER A 38 0.32 -11.94 2.72
CA SER A 38 -0.92 -11.50 3.35
C SER A 38 -0.66 -10.75 4.65
N VAL A 39 0.36 -11.14 5.42
CA VAL A 39 0.69 -10.44 6.66
C VAL A 39 1.16 -9.02 6.38
N ASP A 40 1.78 -8.79 5.22
CA ASP A 40 2.22 -7.45 4.85
C ASP A 40 1.03 -6.54 4.57
N ALA A 41 -0.07 -7.11 4.10
CA ALA A 41 -1.29 -6.35 3.85
C ALA A 41 -1.80 -5.73 5.15
N VAL A 42 -1.69 -6.45 6.27
CA VAL A 42 -2.10 -5.93 7.56
C VAL A 42 -1.28 -4.69 7.93
N ASP A 43 0.03 -4.76 7.68
CA ASP A 43 0.91 -3.62 7.96
C ASP A 43 0.54 -2.42 7.09
N ILE A 44 0.22 -2.66 5.84
CA ILE A 44 -0.20 -1.58 4.93
C ILE A 44 -1.49 -0.93 5.44
N VAL A 45 -2.45 -1.75 5.87
CA VAL A 45 -3.71 -1.25 6.41
C VAL A 45 -3.46 -0.34 7.61
N VAL A 46 -2.62 -0.80 8.55
CA VAL A 46 -2.30 -0.01 9.74
C VAL A 46 -1.61 1.30 9.35
N PHE A 47 -0.68 1.22 8.41
CA PHE A 47 0.01 2.41 7.91
C PHE A 47 -0.97 3.44 7.36
N LEU A 48 -1.92 2.99 6.54
CA LEU A 48 -2.89 3.88 5.93
C LEU A 48 -3.84 4.47 6.95
N GLU A 49 -4.24 3.69 7.94
CA GLU A 49 -5.11 4.18 8.99
C GLU A 49 -4.44 5.26 9.84
N GLU A 50 -3.17 5.04 10.18
CA GLU A 50 -2.44 5.96 11.04
C GLU A 50 -1.96 7.19 10.29
N LYS A 51 -1.50 7.01 9.07
CA LYS A 51 -0.86 8.09 8.32
C LYS A 51 -1.88 8.94 7.56
N PHE A 52 -2.91 8.33 7.01
CA PHE A 52 -3.86 9.01 6.13
C PHE A 52 -5.30 9.00 6.65
N GLY A 53 -5.55 8.33 7.76
CA GLY A 53 -6.88 8.32 8.34
C GLY A 53 -7.90 7.47 7.58
N VAL A 54 -7.42 6.49 6.82
CA VAL A 54 -8.31 5.59 6.09
C VAL A 54 -9.02 4.68 7.08
N ASP A 55 -10.33 4.52 6.92
CA ASP A 55 -11.13 3.67 7.80
C ASP A 55 -11.58 2.42 7.06
N PHE A 56 -10.85 1.33 7.25
CA PHE A 56 -11.16 0.07 6.59
C PHE A 56 -12.34 -0.65 7.22
N SER A 57 -12.76 -0.25 8.41
CA SER A 57 -13.96 -0.84 9.01
C SER A 57 -15.21 -0.44 8.24
N GLU A 58 -15.21 0.72 7.60
CA GLU A 58 -16.32 1.14 6.75
C GLU A 58 -16.17 0.68 5.31
N LEU A 59 -14.93 0.75 4.78
CA LEU A 59 -14.68 0.40 3.39
C LEU A 59 -14.68 -1.11 3.15
N GLY A 60 -14.36 -1.88 4.17
CA GLY A 60 -14.08 -3.29 3.99
C GLY A 60 -12.69 -3.48 3.43
N PHE A 61 -12.11 -4.64 3.70
CA PHE A 61 -10.77 -4.93 3.24
C PHE A 61 -10.81 -5.69 1.92
N ASP A 62 -10.13 -5.15 0.91
CA ASP A 62 -9.98 -5.79 -0.38
C ASP A 62 -8.51 -5.67 -0.78
N PRO A 63 -7.78 -6.78 -0.96
CA PRO A 63 -6.36 -6.71 -1.32
C PRO A 63 -6.11 -5.90 -2.60
N ALA A 64 -7.06 -5.87 -3.52
CA ALA A 64 -6.91 -5.09 -4.75
C ALA A 64 -6.80 -3.60 -4.47
N LEU A 65 -7.35 -3.12 -3.38
CA LEU A 65 -7.28 -1.70 -3.03
C LEU A 65 -5.89 -1.26 -2.62
N ILE A 66 -5.05 -2.19 -2.18
CA ILE A 66 -3.71 -1.88 -1.67
C ILE A 66 -2.63 -2.67 -2.40
N ASP A 67 -2.93 -3.15 -3.60
CA ASP A 67 -2.03 -4.01 -4.36
C ASP A 67 -0.89 -3.24 -5.02
N SER A 68 -1.07 -1.97 -5.29
CA SER A 68 -0.07 -1.15 -5.97
C SER A 68 -0.05 0.26 -5.41
N VAL A 69 1.00 1.02 -5.76
CA VAL A 69 1.06 2.43 -5.38
C VAL A 69 -0.14 3.18 -5.92
N ASP A 70 -0.50 2.94 -7.18
CA ASP A 70 -1.64 3.61 -7.80
C ASP A 70 -2.95 3.30 -7.08
N ALA A 71 -3.16 2.04 -6.71
CA ALA A 71 -4.37 1.63 -6.01
C ALA A 71 -4.47 2.30 -4.64
N ILE A 72 -3.37 2.31 -3.91
CA ILE A 72 -3.32 2.93 -2.58
C ILE A 72 -3.53 4.43 -2.69
N ASP A 73 -2.87 5.07 -3.64
CA ASP A 73 -3.01 6.51 -3.84
C ASP A 73 -4.45 6.89 -4.16
N SER A 74 -5.10 6.13 -5.03
CA SER A 74 -6.51 6.37 -5.36
C SER A 74 -7.40 6.21 -4.13
N LEU A 75 -7.15 5.20 -3.33
CA LEU A 75 -7.91 4.95 -2.12
C LEU A 75 -7.77 6.12 -1.14
N VAL A 76 -6.55 6.58 -0.93
CA VAL A 76 -6.29 7.69 0.00
C VAL A 76 -6.96 8.97 -0.50
N GLN A 77 -6.90 9.23 -1.80
CA GLN A 77 -7.54 10.42 -2.36
C GLN A 77 -9.05 10.38 -2.19
N THR A 78 -9.66 9.21 -2.32
CA THR A 78 -11.08 9.04 -2.13
C THR A 78 -11.49 9.36 -0.69
N VAL A 79 -10.69 8.93 0.26
CA VAL A 79 -10.98 9.12 1.68
C VAL A 79 -10.73 10.56 2.14
N LYS A 80 -9.76 11.22 1.52
CA LYS A 80 -9.31 12.55 1.96
C LYS A 80 -10.24 13.69 1.59
N LYS A 81 -11.31 13.46 0.94
CA LYS A 81 -12.24 14.53 0.55
C LYS A 81 -12.76 15.35 1.68
#